data_e9ea5559cf4d6d0e87114b67181e5420
#
_entry.id   e9ea5559cf4d6d0e87114b67181e5420
#
_cell.length_a   1.000
_cell.length_b   1.000
_cell.length_c   1.000
_cell.angle_alpha   90.00
_cell.angle_beta   90.00
_cell.angle_gamma   90.00
#
_symmetry.space_group_name_H-M   'P 1'
#
loop_
_entity.id
_entity.type
_entity.pdbx_description
1 polymer ?
#
loop_
_entity_poly.entity_id
_entity_poly.type
_entity_poly.pdbx_seq_one_letter_code
_entity_poly.pdbx_strand_id
1 'polypeptide(L)'
;MIQNNVIHASWKNNVKKLLFLGSTCIYPREAPQPMPEDCLLTSPLEYSNEPYAIAKIAGIKMCESYNLQYGTNYIAVMPTNLYGPNDNFNLETSHVLPAMIRKIHLAKCLHTGDWEALRKDMDIRPVEGVSGKASEPEILSVLDNRVSVRARWSCGEPASRFVSFYGARRWPTLLFISWNTWISRMSARRRARSGIHILI
;
A
#
# COMPACT_ATOMS: atom_id res chain seq x y z
N MET A 1 20.74 3.23 -3.60
CA MET A 1 19.25 3.20 -3.55
C MET A 1 18.72 4.62 -3.65
N ILE A 2 17.59 4.84 -4.35
CA ILE A 2 17.02 6.19 -4.61
C ILE A 2 16.79 6.95 -3.30
N GLN A 3 16.23 6.31 -2.28
CA GLN A 3 15.95 6.94 -0.98
C GLN A 3 17.20 7.51 -0.30
N ASN A 4 18.36 6.88 -0.46
CA ASN A 4 19.60 7.38 0.13
C ASN A 4 19.97 8.74 -0.45
N ASN A 5 19.82 8.88 -1.76
CA ASN A 5 20.11 10.13 -2.45
C ASN A 5 19.11 11.23 -2.02
N VAL A 6 17.82 10.88 -1.92
CA VAL A 6 16.77 11.83 -1.51
C VAL A 6 16.99 12.29 -0.07
N ILE A 7 17.22 11.38 0.87
CA ILE A 7 17.44 11.70 2.29
C ILE A 7 18.69 12.57 2.46
N HIS A 8 19.79 12.19 1.78
CA HIS A 8 21.03 12.96 1.86
C HIS A 8 20.90 14.33 1.21
N ALA A 9 20.28 14.42 0.04
CA ALA A 9 20.03 15.70 -0.64
C ALA A 9 19.12 16.61 0.20
N SER A 10 18.12 16.05 0.87
CA SER A 10 17.24 16.78 1.77
C SER A 10 18.02 17.43 2.91
N TRP A 11 18.94 16.71 3.50
CA TRP A 11 19.82 17.25 4.53
C TRP A 11 20.73 18.34 3.99
N LYS A 12 21.41 18.11 2.86
CA LYS A 12 22.28 19.11 2.22
C LYS A 12 21.57 20.41 1.89
N ASN A 13 20.28 20.33 1.54
CA ASN A 13 19.47 21.50 1.19
C ASN A 13 18.64 22.03 2.37
N ASN A 14 18.98 21.67 3.60
CA ASN A 14 18.34 22.15 4.82
C ASN A 14 16.82 21.94 4.84
N VAL A 15 16.34 20.82 4.27
CA VAL A 15 14.93 20.46 4.33
C VAL A 15 14.54 20.20 5.79
N LYS A 16 13.63 21.02 6.31
CA LYS A 16 13.27 21.00 7.73
C LYS A 16 12.51 19.74 8.15
N LYS A 17 11.73 19.17 7.25
CA LYS A 17 10.88 18.01 7.52
C LYS A 17 10.88 17.07 6.33
N LEU A 18 11.06 15.78 6.58
CA LEU A 18 10.97 14.73 5.57
C LEU A 18 10.08 13.61 6.09
N LEU A 19 9.12 13.20 5.27
CA LEU A 19 8.31 12.03 5.51
C LEU A 19 8.76 10.91 4.58
N PHE A 20 9.30 9.84 5.16
CA PHE A 20 9.68 8.64 4.42
C PHE A 20 8.55 7.60 4.47
N LEU A 21 8.07 7.18 3.30
CA LEU A 21 7.09 6.12 3.21
C LEU A 21 7.80 4.76 3.22
N GLY A 22 7.73 4.08 4.34
CA GLY A 22 8.12 2.70 4.49
C GLY A 22 7.10 1.73 3.85
N SER A 23 6.89 0.61 4.47
CA SER A 23 5.89 -0.40 4.08
C SER A 23 5.70 -1.38 5.22
N THR A 24 4.54 -1.98 5.36
CA THR A 24 4.31 -3.09 6.30
C THR A 24 5.08 -4.36 5.94
N CYS A 25 5.58 -4.47 4.70
CA CYS A 25 6.43 -5.59 4.26
C CYS A 25 7.80 -5.66 4.97
N ILE A 26 8.17 -4.64 5.75
CA ILE A 26 9.43 -4.63 6.52
C ILE A 26 9.38 -5.49 7.76
N TYR A 27 8.19 -5.86 8.22
CA TYR A 27 8.03 -6.68 9.40
C TYR A 27 8.29 -8.16 9.09
N PRO A 28 8.73 -8.94 10.09
CA PRO A 28 8.94 -10.36 9.93
C PRO A 28 7.70 -11.09 9.42
N ARG A 29 7.91 -12.15 8.64
CA ARG A 29 6.83 -13.00 8.13
C ARG A 29 5.94 -13.54 9.25
N GLU A 30 6.54 -13.98 10.34
CA GLU A 30 5.87 -14.57 11.51
C GLU A 30 5.77 -13.56 12.66
N ALA A 31 5.55 -12.28 12.36
CA ALA A 31 5.38 -11.26 13.39
C ALA A 31 4.11 -11.52 14.22
N PRO A 32 4.14 -11.25 15.53
CA PRO A 32 2.95 -11.35 16.37
C PRO A 32 1.84 -10.39 15.90
N GLN A 33 0.59 -10.76 16.17
CA GLN A 33 -0.57 -9.92 15.83
C GLN A 33 -1.30 -9.49 17.11
N PRO A 34 -1.53 -8.18 17.28
CA PRO A 34 -1.13 -7.03 16.44
C PRO A 34 0.39 -6.85 16.43
N MET A 35 0.95 -6.41 15.29
CA MET A 35 2.39 -6.23 15.13
C MET A 35 2.89 -5.04 15.96
N PRO A 36 3.80 -5.25 16.94
CA PRO A 36 4.45 -4.15 17.64
C PRO A 36 5.58 -3.56 16.79
N GLU A 37 5.86 -2.26 16.99
CA GLU A 37 6.90 -1.55 16.22
C GLU A 37 8.31 -2.11 16.42
N ASP A 38 8.58 -2.66 17.58
CA ASP A 38 9.89 -3.20 17.99
C ASP A 38 10.17 -4.60 17.44
N CYS A 39 9.19 -5.23 16.79
CA CYS A 39 9.44 -6.53 16.14
C CYS A 39 10.21 -6.43 14.81
N LEU A 40 10.59 -5.21 14.39
CA LEU A 40 11.43 -5.01 13.21
C LEU A 40 12.77 -5.73 13.35
N LEU A 41 13.12 -6.55 12.35
CA LEU A 41 14.38 -7.34 12.31
C LEU A 41 14.50 -8.43 13.39
N THR A 42 13.44 -8.85 14.02
CA THR A 42 13.48 -9.89 15.05
C THR A 42 13.46 -11.32 14.50
N SER A 43 13.00 -11.50 13.25
CA SER A 43 13.01 -12.79 12.56
C SER A 43 13.02 -12.59 11.03
N PRO A 44 13.12 -13.68 10.22
CA PRO A 44 13.20 -13.58 8.77
C PRO A 44 12.03 -12.82 8.12
N LEU A 45 12.36 -12.06 7.09
CA LEU A 45 11.39 -11.36 6.24
C LEU A 45 10.67 -12.34 5.30
N GLU A 46 9.61 -11.88 4.65
CA GLU A 46 8.98 -12.65 3.56
C GLU A 46 9.93 -12.69 2.35
N TYR A 47 10.37 -13.89 1.98
CA TYR A 47 11.41 -14.12 0.98
C TYR A 47 11.08 -13.49 -0.38
N SER A 48 9.81 -13.55 -0.80
CA SER A 48 9.39 -13.08 -2.12
C SER A 48 9.58 -11.56 -2.33
N ASN A 49 9.61 -10.76 -1.26
CA ASN A 49 9.78 -9.31 -1.32
C ASN A 49 10.91 -8.80 -0.41
N GLU A 50 11.77 -9.69 0.07
CA GLU A 50 12.90 -9.37 0.97
C GLU A 50 13.79 -8.23 0.44
N PRO A 51 14.21 -8.20 -0.85
CA PRO A 51 15.03 -7.10 -1.36
C PRO A 51 14.35 -5.72 -1.25
N TYR A 52 13.03 -5.68 -1.46
CA TYR A 52 12.24 -4.47 -1.27
C TYR A 52 12.15 -4.08 0.20
N ALA A 53 11.89 -5.04 1.07
CA ALA A 53 11.79 -4.82 2.51
C ALA A 53 13.12 -4.29 3.08
N ILE A 54 14.25 -4.91 2.73
CA ILE A 54 15.59 -4.44 3.12
C ILE A 54 15.84 -3.01 2.66
N ALA A 55 15.47 -2.68 1.44
CA ALA A 55 15.61 -1.30 0.94
C ALA A 55 14.81 -0.30 1.78
N LYS A 56 13.58 -0.65 2.16
CA LYS A 56 12.74 0.19 3.02
C LYS A 56 13.29 0.31 4.44
N ILE A 57 13.76 -0.77 5.03
CA ILE A 57 14.42 -0.78 6.35
C ILE A 57 15.65 0.14 6.34
N ALA A 58 16.48 0.05 5.31
CA ALA A 58 17.66 0.91 5.18
C ALA A 58 17.28 2.40 5.15
N GLY A 59 16.22 2.78 4.44
CA GLY A 59 15.72 4.17 4.43
C GLY A 59 15.21 4.64 5.78
N ILE A 60 14.50 3.78 6.51
CA ILE A 60 14.03 4.08 7.87
C ILE A 60 15.21 4.32 8.80
N LYS A 61 16.18 3.40 8.80
CA LYS A 61 17.38 3.52 9.64
C LYS A 61 18.25 4.73 9.26
N MET A 62 18.27 5.09 7.99
CA MET A 62 18.94 6.31 7.55
C MET A 62 18.25 7.57 8.08
N CYS A 63 16.92 7.65 8.07
CA CYS A 63 16.19 8.76 8.69
C CYS A 63 16.50 8.88 10.19
N GLU A 64 16.54 7.73 10.90
CA GLU A 64 16.92 7.67 12.32
C GLU A 64 18.33 8.23 12.54
N SER A 65 19.30 7.73 11.77
CA SER A 65 20.70 8.15 11.88
C SER A 65 20.88 9.63 11.63
N TYR A 66 20.17 10.19 10.64
CA TYR A 66 20.21 11.65 10.37
C TYR A 66 19.59 12.47 11.50
N ASN A 67 18.50 11.97 12.10
CA ASN A 67 17.92 12.64 13.28
C ASN A 67 18.89 12.64 14.46
N LEU A 68 19.57 11.52 14.70
CA LEU A 68 20.53 11.39 15.80
C LEU A 68 21.80 12.25 15.59
N GLN A 69 22.34 12.18 14.37
CA GLN A 69 23.64 12.80 14.08
C GLN A 69 23.52 14.29 13.79
N TYR A 70 22.48 14.71 13.08
CA TYR A 70 22.34 16.07 12.55
C TYR A 70 21.14 16.84 13.14
N GLY A 71 20.37 16.24 14.03
CA GLY A 71 19.21 16.88 14.63
C GLY A 71 18.09 17.19 13.63
N THR A 72 17.99 16.43 12.52
CA THR A 72 16.94 16.60 11.53
C THR A 72 15.57 16.20 12.08
N ASN A 73 14.50 16.53 11.36
CA ASN A 73 13.14 16.13 11.71
C ASN A 73 12.56 15.24 10.62
N TYR A 74 13.15 14.04 10.47
CA TYR A 74 12.76 13.05 9.48
C TYR A 74 11.97 11.96 10.15
N ILE A 75 10.79 11.64 9.63
CA ILE A 75 9.93 10.56 10.14
C ILE A 75 9.68 9.52 9.07
N ALA A 76 9.54 8.28 9.51
CA ALA A 76 9.13 7.17 8.67
C ALA A 76 7.74 6.70 9.11
N VAL A 77 6.88 6.37 8.15
CA VAL A 77 5.55 5.79 8.38
C VAL A 77 5.40 4.52 7.57
N MET A 78 4.67 3.55 8.12
CA MET A 78 4.43 2.24 7.50
C MET A 78 2.99 2.18 6.97
N PRO A 79 2.75 2.70 5.74
CA PRO A 79 1.41 2.59 5.18
C PRO A 79 1.07 1.13 4.90
N THR A 80 -0.16 0.76 5.20
CA THR A 80 -0.77 -0.46 4.69
C THR A 80 -1.08 -0.31 3.19
N ASN A 81 -1.70 -1.30 2.58
CA ASN A 81 -2.09 -1.20 1.17
C ASN A 81 -3.05 -0.04 0.94
N LEU A 82 -2.62 0.91 0.14
CA LEU A 82 -3.41 2.08 -0.24
C LEU A 82 -4.26 1.74 -1.46
N TYR A 83 -5.40 2.40 -1.58
CA TYR A 83 -6.27 2.32 -2.75
C TYR A 83 -6.92 3.66 -3.05
N GLY A 84 -7.32 3.89 -4.30
CA GLY A 84 -7.97 5.13 -4.68
C GLY A 84 -8.42 5.18 -6.14
N PRO A 85 -8.98 6.32 -6.59
CA PRO A 85 -9.56 6.45 -7.94
C PRO A 85 -8.60 6.19 -9.10
N ASN A 86 -7.30 6.44 -8.88
CA ASN A 86 -6.26 6.29 -9.90
C ASN A 86 -5.38 5.05 -9.65
N ASP A 87 -5.91 4.07 -8.95
CA ASP A 87 -5.19 2.83 -8.68
C ASP A 87 -5.07 1.96 -9.95
N ASN A 88 -4.21 0.96 -9.87
CA ASN A 88 -4.11 -0.08 -10.89
C ASN A 88 -5.28 -1.05 -10.75
N PHE A 89 -6.26 -0.97 -11.65
CA PHE A 89 -7.40 -1.88 -11.71
C PHE A 89 -7.21 -3.03 -12.71
N ASN A 90 -5.99 -3.30 -13.14
CA ASN A 90 -5.70 -4.45 -14.01
C ASN A 90 -5.94 -5.76 -13.26
N LEU A 91 -6.70 -6.70 -13.84
CA LEU A 91 -7.10 -7.93 -13.14
C LEU A 91 -5.93 -8.91 -12.89
N GLU A 92 -4.79 -8.70 -13.53
CA GLU A 92 -3.61 -9.57 -13.42
C GLU A 92 -2.55 -8.99 -12.48
N THR A 93 -2.36 -7.67 -12.52
CA THR A 93 -1.22 -7.00 -11.86
C THR A 93 -1.60 -6.08 -10.72
N SER A 94 -2.91 -5.92 -10.44
CA SER A 94 -3.38 -5.05 -9.37
C SER A 94 -3.33 -5.70 -7.99
N HIS A 95 -3.33 -4.87 -6.97
CA HIS A 95 -3.55 -5.35 -5.61
C HIS A 95 -4.98 -5.90 -5.42
N VAL A 96 -5.17 -6.68 -4.35
CA VAL A 96 -6.40 -7.42 -4.09
C VAL A 96 -7.66 -6.55 -4.13
N LEU A 97 -7.66 -5.41 -3.44
CA LEU A 97 -8.86 -4.57 -3.35
C LEU A 97 -9.27 -3.94 -4.68
N PRO A 98 -8.39 -3.28 -5.46
CA PRO A 98 -8.76 -2.79 -6.78
C PRO A 98 -9.19 -3.90 -7.74
N ALA A 99 -8.54 -5.08 -7.69
CA ALA A 99 -8.98 -6.23 -8.47
C ALA A 99 -10.41 -6.66 -8.10
N MET A 100 -10.71 -6.76 -6.82
CA MET A 100 -12.05 -7.12 -6.32
C MET A 100 -13.10 -6.09 -6.74
N ILE A 101 -12.83 -4.80 -6.59
CA ILE A 101 -13.75 -3.74 -7.00
C ILE A 101 -14.10 -3.87 -8.48
N ARG A 102 -13.09 -4.05 -9.34
CA ARG A 102 -13.32 -4.20 -10.77
C ARG A 102 -14.05 -5.51 -11.11
N LYS A 103 -13.70 -6.62 -10.49
CA LYS A 103 -14.41 -7.91 -10.67
C LYS A 103 -15.89 -7.80 -10.30
N ILE A 104 -16.20 -7.16 -9.18
CA ILE A 104 -17.59 -6.95 -8.74
C ILE A 104 -18.33 -6.05 -9.73
N HIS A 105 -17.69 -4.98 -10.23
CA HIS A 105 -18.27 -4.11 -11.23
C HIS A 105 -18.62 -4.85 -12.53
N LEU A 106 -17.66 -5.60 -13.08
CA LEU A 106 -17.87 -6.39 -14.31
C LEU A 106 -18.92 -7.48 -14.12
N ALA A 107 -18.91 -8.19 -12.99
CA ALA A 107 -19.94 -9.18 -12.65
C ALA A 107 -21.33 -8.56 -12.56
N LYS A 108 -21.44 -7.37 -11.95
CA LYS A 108 -22.71 -6.63 -11.91
C LYS A 108 -23.19 -6.28 -13.31
N CYS A 109 -22.33 -5.71 -14.16
CA CYS A 109 -22.68 -5.38 -15.54
C CYS A 109 -23.20 -6.60 -16.31
N LEU A 110 -22.55 -7.75 -16.19
CA LEU A 110 -23.02 -9.02 -16.79
C LEU A 110 -24.37 -9.45 -16.24
N HIS A 111 -24.57 -9.36 -14.92
CA HIS A 111 -25.82 -9.77 -14.27
C HIS A 111 -26.99 -8.88 -14.65
N THR A 112 -26.76 -7.59 -14.81
CA THR A 112 -27.82 -6.59 -15.18
C THR A 112 -27.98 -6.43 -16.69
N GLY A 113 -27.14 -7.07 -17.51
CA GLY A 113 -27.12 -6.88 -18.97
C GLY A 113 -26.63 -5.50 -19.42
N ASP A 114 -25.89 -4.79 -18.56
CA ASP A 114 -25.32 -3.47 -18.86
C ASP A 114 -24.04 -3.60 -19.71
N TRP A 115 -24.24 -3.95 -20.98
CA TRP A 115 -23.14 -4.11 -21.94
C TRP A 115 -22.43 -2.80 -22.27
N GLU A 116 -23.10 -1.67 -22.15
CA GLU A 116 -22.49 -0.36 -22.39
C GLU A 116 -21.42 -0.06 -21.35
N ALA A 117 -21.75 -0.17 -20.08
CA ALA A 117 -20.81 0.05 -18.98
C ALA A 117 -19.66 -0.98 -19.00
N LEU A 118 -19.96 -2.25 -19.31
CA LEU A 118 -18.97 -3.32 -19.42
C LEU A 118 -17.96 -3.04 -20.54
N ARG A 119 -18.43 -2.73 -21.75
CA ARG A 119 -17.59 -2.42 -22.90
C ARG A 119 -16.72 -1.18 -22.65
N LYS A 120 -17.29 -0.16 -22.03
CA LYS A 120 -16.57 1.06 -21.65
C LYS A 120 -15.42 0.78 -20.67
N ASP A 121 -15.63 -0.08 -19.67
CA ASP A 121 -14.57 -0.48 -18.74
C ASP A 121 -13.46 -1.26 -19.47
N MET A 122 -13.83 -2.22 -20.31
CA MET A 122 -12.87 -3.04 -21.07
C MET A 122 -12.13 -2.26 -22.16
N ASP A 123 -12.69 -1.19 -22.71
CA ASP A 123 -11.97 -0.29 -23.62
C ASP A 123 -10.90 0.52 -22.91
N ILE A 124 -11.17 0.95 -21.69
CA ILE A 124 -10.21 1.68 -20.87
C ILE A 124 -9.09 0.74 -20.36
N ARG A 125 -9.46 -0.49 -19.99
CA ARG A 125 -8.55 -1.47 -19.42
C ARG A 125 -8.83 -2.86 -20.00
N PRO A 126 -8.27 -3.20 -21.17
CA PRO A 126 -8.45 -4.52 -21.77
C PRO A 126 -8.07 -5.66 -20.81
N VAL A 127 -8.77 -6.78 -20.91
CA VAL A 127 -8.48 -8.00 -20.13
C VAL A 127 -7.88 -9.03 -21.08
N GLU A 128 -6.67 -9.49 -20.82
CA GLU A 128 -5.94 -10.41 -21.70
C GLU A 128 -5.87 -9.95 -23.17
N GLY A 129 -5.82 -8.63 -23.39
CA GLY A 129 -5.82 -8.04 -24.73
C GLY A 129 -7.20 -7.88 -25.37
N VAL A 130 -8.27 -8.40 -24.74
CA VAL A 130 -9.64 -8.26 -25.22
C VAL A 130 -10.21 -6.93 -24.72
N SER A 131 -10.57 -6.04 -25.68
CA SER A 131 -11.21 -4.73 -25.41
C SER A 131 -12.73 -4.83 -25.48
N GLY A 132 -13.42 -3.75 -25.11
CA GLY A 132 -14.87 -3.65 -25.22
C GLY A 132 -15.40 -3.67 -26.65
N LYS A 133 -14.54 -3.57 -27.67
CA LYS A 133 -14.90 -3.68 -29.10
C LYS A 133 -14.99 -5.12 -29.60
N ALA A 134 -14.51 -6.07 -28.81
CA ALA A 134 -14.56 -7.47 -29.15
C ALA A 134 -16.00 -8.02 -29.19
N SER A 135 -16.17 -9.21 -29.78
CA SER A 135 -17.46 -9.89 -29.79
C SER A 135 -17.90 -10.32 -28.39
N GLU A 136 -19.19 -10.48 -28.17
CA GLU A 136 -19.72 -10.93 -26.86
C GLU A 136 -19.15 -12.29 -26.43
N PRO A 137 -19.04 -13.31 -27.31
CA PRO A 137 -18.44 -14.58 -26.93
C PRO A 137 -16.98 -14.48 -26.47
N GLU A 138 -16.17 -13.61 -27.11
CA GLU A 138 -14.76 -13.38 -26.70
C GLU A 138 -14.70 -12.70 -25.33
N ILE A 139 -15.53 -11.68 -25.12
CA ILE A 139 -15.62 -10.99 -23.84
C ILE A 139 -16.03 -11.97 -22.72
N LEU A 140 -17.07 -12.76 -22.96
CA LEU A 140 -17.55 -13.73 -21.98
C LEU A 140 -16.49 -14.80 -21.68
N SER A 141 -15.78 -15.29 -22.68
CA SER A 141 -14.72 -16.30 -22.50
C SER A 141 -13.60 -15.81 -21.59
N VAL A 142 -13.16 -14.55 -21.75
CA VAL A 142 -12.10 -13.97 -20.93
C VAL A 142 -12.60 -13.65 -19.51
N LEU A 143 -13.84 -13.18 -19.41
CA LEU A 143 -14.40 -12.84 -18.11
C LEU A 143 -14.80 -14.05 -17.28
N ASP A 144 -15.20 -15.17 -17.88
CA ASP A 144 -15.53 -16.41 -17.15
C ASP A 144 -14.31 -16.95 -16.39
N ASN A 145 -13.14 -16.80 -16.97
CA ASN A 145 -11.88 -17.22 -16.33
C ASN A 145 -11.43 -16.27 -15.19
N ARG A 146 -11.79 -14.99 -15.25
CA ARG A 146 -11.28 -13.95 -14.34
C ARG A 146 -12.32 -13.42 -13.36
N VAL A 147 -13.58 -13.42 -13.80
CA VAL A 147 -14.72 -12.92 -13.05
C VAL A 147 -15.68 -14.08 -12.87
N SER A 148 -15.67 -14.74 -11.71
CA SER A 148 -16.61 -15.83 -11.47
C SER A 148 -18.05 -15.31 -11.49
N VAL A 149 -18.71 -15.42 -12.62
CA VAL A 149 -20.11 -14.98 -12.82
C VAL A 149 -21.07 -15.83 -11.96
N ARG A 150 -20.64 -17.01 -11.52
CA ARG A 150 -21.38 -17.93 -10.65
C ARG A 150 -20.96 -17.90 -9.19
N ALA A 151 -20.11 -16.95 -8.79
CA ALA A 151 -19.56 -16.97 -7.45
C ALA A 151 -20.61 -16.69 -6.38
N ARG A 152 -21.08 -17.74 -5.79
CA ARG A 152 -21.26 -17.76 -4.34
C ARG A 152 -19.89 -17.42 -3.75
N TRP A 153 -19.70 -16.21 -3.28
CA TRP A 153 -18.49 -15.77 -2.61
C TRP A 153 -18.32 -16.60 -1.32
N SER A 154 -17.83 -17.81 -1.43
CA SER A 154 -17.22 -18.47 -0.31
C SER A 154 -15.85 -17.83 -0.16
N CYS A 155 -15.70 -16.91 0.77
CA CYS A 155 -14.40 -16.53 1.31
C CYS A 155 -13.80 -17.80 1.92
N GLY A 156 -13.13 -18.61 1.10
CA GLY A 156 -12.56 -19.89 1.48
C GLY A 156 -11.24 -19.79 2.24
N GLU A 157 -10.92 -18.61 2.77
CA GLU A 157 -9.82 -18.45 3.70
C GLU A 157 -10.34 -17.86 5.02
N PRO A 158 -9.84 -18.36 6.17
CA PRO A 158 -10.26 -17.83 7.46
C PRO A 158 -9.98 -16.32 7.51
N ALA A 159 -10.93 -15.58 8.08
CA ALA A 159 -10.94 -14.12 8.21
C ALA A 159 -9.76 -13.54 9.04
N SER A 160 -8.71 -14.30 9.23
CA SER A 160 -7.52 -13.94 10.01
C SER A 160 -6.53 -13.01 9.29
N ARG A 161 -6.70 -12.77 7.98
CA ARG A 161 -5.93 -11.75 7.25
C ARG A 161 -6.77 -10.49 7.05
N PHE A 162 -7.04 -9.78 8.12
CA PHE A 162 -7.52 -8.41 8.00
C PHE A 162 -6.42 -7.54 7.39
N VAL A 163 -6.54 -7.27 6.09
CA VAL A 163 -5.73 -6.24 5.44
C VAL A 163 -6.42 -4.91 5.71
N SER A 164 -5.78 -4.05 6.47
CA SER A 164 -6.28 -2.70 6.72
C SER A 164 -6.08 -1.85 5.47
N PHE A 165 -7.17 -1.28 4.92
CA PHE A 165 -7.14 -0.42 3.75
C PHE A 165 -7.56 1.01 4.12
N TYR A 166 -6.81 1.98 3.63
CA TYR A 166 -7.15 3.40 3.74
C TYR A 166 -7.35 4.02 2.37
N GLY A 167 -8.46 4.73 2.19
CA GLY A 167 -8.74 5.47 0.97
C GLY A 167 -7.73 6.60 0.76
N ALA A 168 -7.11 6.66 -0.41
CA ALA A 168 -6.03 7.61 -0.71
C ALA A 168 -6.46 9.09 -0.52
N ARG A 169 -7.74 9.41 -0.66
CA ARG A 169 -8.25 10.78 -0.44
C ARG A 169 -8.13 11.26 1.01
N ARG A 170 -8.09 10.35 1.98
CA ARG A 170 -7.95 10.69 3.41
C ARG A 170 -6.49 10.74 3.89
N TRP A 171 -5.58 10.24 3.09
CA TRP A 171 -4.18 10.13 3.45
C TRP A 171 -3.52 11.47 3.79
N PRO A 172 -3.64 12.54 2.98
CA PRO A 172 -3.04 13.83 3.32
C PRO A 172 -3.50 14.35 4.68
N THR A 173 -4.79 14.19 5.00
CA THR A 173 -5.35 14.62 6.28
C THR A 173 -4.82 13.77 7.44
N LEU A 174 -4.74 12.45 7.27
CA LEU A 174 -4.19 11.57 8.29
C LEU A 174 -2.71 11.81 8.53
N LEU A 175 -1.92 12.03 7.48
CA LEU A 175 -0.51 12.38 7.61
C LEU A 175 -0.34 13.75 8.31
N PHE A 176 -1.18 14.71 8.01
CA PHE A 176 -1.15 16.03 8.67
C PHE A 176 -1.51 15.92 10.15
N ILE A 177 -2.52 15.17 10.51
CA ILE A 177 -2.93 14.92 11.90
C ILE A 177 -1.82 14.17 12.64
N SER A 178 -1.28 13.11 12.07
CA SER A 178 -0.20 12.33 12.69
C SER A 178 1.06 13.18 12.86
N TRP A 179 1.38 14.04 11.90
CA TRP A 179 2.50 14.97 11.98
C TRP A 179 2.34 15.97 13.13
N ASN A 180 1.19 16.60 13.26
CA ASN A 180 0.94 17.57 14.32
C ASN A 180 0.85 16.91 15.70
N THR A 181 0.22 15.76 15.80
CA THR A 181 0.15 14.97 17.04
C THR A 181 1.54 14.47 17.46
N TRP A 182 2.35 14.05 16.48
CA TRP A 182 3.73 13.63 16.72
C TRP A 182 4.62 14.77 17.19
N ILE A 183 4.54 15.96 16.57
CA ILE A 183 5.27 17.15 17.01
C ILE A 183 4.90 17.50 18.46
N SER A 184 3.62 17.49 18.81
CA SER A 184 3.19 17.80 20.18
C SER A 184 3.69 16.76 21.19
N ARG A 185 3.75 15.48 20.81
CA ARG A 185 4.32 14.41 21.64
C ARG A 185 5.84 14.45 21.72
N MET A 186 6.53 14.83 20.64
CA MET A 186 7.99 15.00 20.63
C MET A 186 8.43 16.17 21.51
N SER A 187 7.73 17.28 21.50
CA SER A 187 8.01 18.40 22.40
C SER A 187 7.87 18.02 23.87
N ALA A 188 6.97 17.09 24.19
CA ALA A 188 6.79 16.54 25.53
C ALA A 188 7.86 15.47 25.89
N ARG A 189 8.41 14.74 24.91
CA ARG A 189 9.35 13.60 25.11
C ARG A 189 10.82 13.94 24.84
N ARG A 190 11.17 15.14 24.46
CA ARG A 190 12.58 15.56 24.22
C ARG A 190 13.52 15.36 25.42
N ARG A 191 13.00 14.89 26.55
CA ARG A 191 13.80 14.56 27.75
C ARG A 191 14.12 13.10 27.95
N ALA A 192 13.63 12.18 27.08
CA ALA A 192 13.91 10.76 27.22
C ALA A 192 13.94 10.06 25.85
N ARG A 193 15.12 9.74 25.38
CA ARG A 193 15.49 8.83 24.29
C ARG A 193 15.11 9.23 22.86
N SER A 194 16.15 9.48 22.06
CA SER A 194 16.19 9.52 20.62
C SER A 194 15.78 8.16 20.01
N GLY A 195 14.52 8.03 19.58
CA GLY A 195 14.03 6.85 18.86
C GLY A 195 13.14 7.25 17.70
N ILE A 196 13.13 6.47 16.63
CA ILE A 196 12.13 6.58 15.57
C ILE A 196 10.78 6.15 16.16
N HIS A 197 9.76 6.96 15.96
CA HIS A 197 8.39 6.54 16.15
C HIS A 197 7.83 6.07 14.81
N ILE A 198 7.58 4.78 14.69
CA ILE A 198 6.89 4.15 13.58
C ILE A 198 5.40 4.22 13.88
N LEU A 199 4.63 4.86 12.99
CA LEU A 199 3.16 4.88 13.09
C LEU A 199 2.61 3.83 12.12
N ILE A 200 1.92 2.85 12.66
CA ILE A 200 1.18 1.82 11.92
C ILE A 200 -0.27 2.26 11.69
#